data_13acbe2c5e9ef11d206c0f952654125f
#
_entry.id   13acbe2c5e9ef11d206c0f952654125f
#
_cell.length_a   1.000
_cell.length_b   1.000
_cell.length_c   1.000
_cell.angle_alpha   90.00
_cell.angle_beta   90.00
_cell.angle_gamma   90.00
#
_symmetry.space_group_name_H-M   'P 1'
#
loop_
_entity.id
_entity.type
_entity.pdbx_description
1 polymer ?
#
loop_
_entity_poly.entity_id
_entity_poly.type
_entity_poly.pdbx_seq_one_letter_code
_entity_poly.pdbx_strand_id
1 'polypeptide(L)'
;MRFPLTALFPMFLMSVAHAAPAPAPAQVEIPLSSGVLHAQLFKPEGEGPFPTVIALHGCGGLGSHSESVQPRYRDWAERLLKAGNAVLLPDSYGSRELGPQCRVKEMHVKARRERVTDIAASRAWLMKQNWVARDRVSLMGWANGASALLWAVRPQSVARDAGPDFRAAIAFYPDCRISAGLGWSTRVPTLVLIGANDDVSSPPACRQMVDGAHGRSALARIVVYPGAYHDFDRANTPLHAAASSTDAAVPEHGHLGTDSEARAESQKEVAEWLAR
;
A
#
# COMPACT_ATOMS: atom_id res chain seq x y z
N MET A 1 27.96 -58.00 -43.82
CA MET A 1 26.92 -56.98 -43.95
C MET A 1 26.58 -56.50 -42.53
N ARG A 2 26.99 -55.27 -42.18
CA ARG A 2 26.71 -54.65 -40.88
C ARG A 2 25.70 -53.52 -41.11
N PHE A 3 24.52 -53.58 -40.48
CA PHE A 3 23.51 -52.52 -40.53
C PHE A 3 23.80 -51.56 -39.41
N PRO A 4 23.73 -50.24 -39.67
CA PRO A 4 23.85 -49.28 -38.61
C PRO A 4 22.48 -49.09 -37.84
N LEU A 5 22.52 -49.17 -36.52
CA LEU A 5 21.41 -48.81 -35.62
C LEU A 5 21.28 -47.29 -35.60
N THR A 6 20.19 -46.77 -36.14
CA THR A 6 19.82 -45.35 -36.02
C THR A 6 19.09 -45.15 -34.69
N ALA A 7 19.73 -44.47 -33.75
CA ALA A 7 19.08 -44.08 -32.48
C ALA A 7 18.17 -42.86 -32.71
N LEU A 8 16.87 -43.06 -32.57
CA LEU A 8 15.90 -41.94 -32.48
C LEU A 8 15.96 -41.34 -31.08
N PHE A 9 16.41 -40.09 -30.98
CA PHE A 9 16.29 -39.28 -29.78
C PHE A 9 14.88 -38.66 -29.73
N PRO A 10 14.10 -38.83 -28.64
CA PRO A 10 12.83 -38.11 -28.48
C PRO A 10 13.10 -36.66 -28.15
N MET A 11 12.64 -35.78 -28.99
CA MET A 11 12.65 -34.33 -28.78
C MET A 11 11.53 -33.97 -27.80
N PHE A 12 11.88 -33.72 -26.55
CA PHE A 12 10.95 -33.20 -25.55
C PHE A 12 10.65 -31.72 -25.85
N LEU A 13 9.46 -31.45 -26.36
CA LEU A 13 8.91 -30.09 -26.47
C LEU A 13 8.58 -29.60 -25.06
N MET A 14 9.42 -28.74 -24.49
CA MET A 14 9.07 -27.96 -23.29
C MET A 14 8.01 -26.93 -23.67
N SER A 15 6.77 -27.17 -23.27
CA SER A 15 5.71 -26.15 -23.32
C SER A 15 6.04 -25.03 -22.34
N VAL A 16 6.39 -23.87 -22.85
CA VAL A 16 6.50 -22.65 -22.05
C VAL A 16 5.09 -22.23 -21.70
N ALA A 17 4.67 -22.50 -20.48
CA ALA A 17 3.41 -21.99 -19.96
C ALA A 17 3.53 -20.45 -19.85
N HIS A 18 2.87 -19.73 -20.75
CA HIS A 18 2.68 -18.29 -20.60
C HIS A 18 1.73 -18.07 -19.42
N ALA A 19 2.22 -17.39 -18.38
CA ALA A 19 1.35 -16.94 -17.31
C ALA A 19 0.28 -15.99 -17.89
N ALA A 20 -1.00 -16.30 -17.64
CA ALA A 20 -2.08 -15.43 -18.05
C ALA A 20 -1.87 -14.02 -17.43
N PRO A 21 -2.20 -12.95 -18.18
CA PRO A 21 -2.14 -11.60 -17.62
C PRO A 21 -3.03 -11.49 -16.38
N ALA A 22 -2.58 -10.72 -15.39
CA ALA A 22 -3.37 -10.50 -14.18
C ALA A 22 -4.75 -9.90 -14.57
N PRO A 23 -5.85 -10.31 -13.91
CA PRO A 23 -7.17 -9.81 -14.22
C PRO A 23 -7.22 -8.28 -14.03
N ALA A 24 -7.97 -7.60 -14.91
CA ALA A 24 -8.20 -6.18 -14.76
C ALA A 24 -8.94 -5.89 -13.44
N PRO A 25 -8.63 -4.78 -12.74
CA PRO A 25 -9.35 -4.44 -11.52
C PRO A 25 -10.84 -4.18 -11.81
N ALA A 26 -11.68 -4.60 -10.87
CA ALA A 26 -13.09 -4.23 -10.88
C ALA A 26 -13.29 -2.91 -10.11
N GLN A 27 -14.10 -2.01 -10.65
CA GLN A 27 -14.54 -0.83 -9.92
C GLN A 27 -15.65 -1.23 -8.93
N VAL A 28 -15.54 -0.76 -7.68
CA VAL A 28 -16.53 -1.00 -6.64
C VAL A 28 -16.93 0.30 -5.97
N GLU A 29 -18.16 0.35 -5.48
CA GLU A 29 -18.74 1.49 -4.77
C GLU A 29 -18.96 1.12 -3.31
N ILE A 30 -18.41 1.95 -2.43
CA ILE A 30 -18.48 1.78 -0.98
C ILE A 30 -19.31 2.94 -0.41
N PRO A 31 -20.46 2.65 0.23
CA PRO A 31 -21.29 3.70 0.81
C PRO A 31 -20.56 4.46 1.92
N LEU A 32 -20.61 5.79 1.86
CA LEU A 32 -20.25 6.71 2.93
C LEU A 32 -21.51 7.40 3.46
N SER A 33 -21.42 8.02 4.64
CA SER A 33 -22.50 8.88 5.17
C SER A 33 -22.77 10.13 4.30
N SER A 34 -21.77 10.55 3.51
CA SER A 34 -21.80 11.76 2.67
C SER A 34 -21.53 11.48 1.20
N GLY A 35 -21.93 10.32 0.69
CA GLY A 35 -21.74 9.97 -0.72
C GLY A 35 -21.20 8.56 -0.93
N VAL A 36 -20.38 8.39 -1.95
CA VAL A 36 -19.82 7.09 -2.35
C VAL A 36 -18.30 7.19 -2.42
N LEU A 37 -17.62 6.20 -1.88
CA LEU A 37 -16.18 6.01 -2.06
C LEU A 37 -15.98 4.99 -3.17
N HIS A 38 -15.45 5.44 -4.30
CA HIS A 38 -15.04 4.55 -5.38
C HIS A 38 -13.73 3.85 -5.03
N ALA A 39 -13.60 2.60 -5.41
CA ALA A 39 -12.37 1.84 -5.21
C ALA A 39 -12.10 0.89 -6.37
N GLN A 40 -10.83 0.57 -6.59
CA GLN A 40 -10.41 -0.48 -7.52
C GLN A 40 -10.11 -1.75 -6.75
N LEU A 41 -10.72 -2.87 -7.16
CA LEU A 41 -10.59 -4.18 -6.55
C LEU A 41 -9.82 -5.12 -7.48
N PHE A 42 -8.66 -5.58 -7.02
CA PHE A 42 -7.94 -6.72 -7.58
C PHE A 42 -8.29 -7.94 -6.73
N LYS A 43 -8.93 -8.94 -7.32
CA LYS A 43 -9.35 -10.13 -6.60
C LYS A 43 -8.79 -11.38 -7.29
N PRO A 44 -8.21 -12.35 -6.53
CA PRO A 44 -7.81 -13.64 -7.10
C PRO A 44 -9.02 -14.35 -7.71
N GLU A 45 -8.76 -15.24 -8.66
CA GLU A 45 -9.79 -16.14 -9.20
C GLU A 45 -10.26 -17.11 -8.12
N GLY A 46 -11.51 -17.55 -8.23
CA GLY A 46 -12.14 -18.50 -7.29
C GLY A 46 -13.03 -17.82 -6.24
N GLU A 47 -13.50 -18.63 -5.32
CA GLU A 47 -14.52 -18.22 -4.33
C GLU A 47 -13.93 -17.63 -3.04
N GLY A 48 -12.68 -17.93 -2.73
CA GLY A 48 -12.04 -17.52 -1.48
C GLY A 48 -12.29 -18.49 -0.31
N PRO A 49 -12.22 -18.05 0.95
CA PRO A 49 -11.96 -16.69 1.38
C PRO A 49 -10.49 -16.25 1.19
N PHE A 50 -10.27 -15.02 0.73
CA PHE A 50 -8.94 -14.47 0.48
C PHE A 50 -8.50 -13.51 1.59
N PRO A 51 -7.22 -13.56 2.01
CA PRO A 51 -6.60 -12.45 2.71
C PRO A 51 -6.74 -11.18 1.86
N THR A 52 -6.98 -10.05 2.49
CA THR A 52 -7.27 -8.81 1.74
C THR A 52 -6.45 -7.64 2.28
N VAL A 53 -5.88 -6.85 1.39
CA VAL A 53 -5.14 -5.63 1.73
C VAL A 53 -5.92 -4.41 1.26
N ILE A 54 -6.24 -3.48 2.18
CA ILE A 54 -6.70 -2.14 1.83
C ILE A 54 -5.45 -1.29 1.60
N ALA A 55 -5.23 -0.84 0.37
CA ALA A 55 -4.03 -0.14 -0.05
C ALA A 55 -4.34 1.35 -0.33
N LEU A 56 -3.69 2.25 0.39
CA LEU A 56 -4.02 3.67 0.49
C LEU A 56 -3.03 4.52 -0.31
N HIS A 57 -3.48 5.18 -1.35
CA HIS A 57 -2.65 6.04 -2.19
C HIS A 57 -2.05 7.24 -1.43
N GLY A 58 -0.93 7.79 -1.92
CA GLY A 58 -0.29 9.01 -1.44
C GLY A 58 -1.05 10.28 -1.83
N CYS A 59 -0.41 11.44 -1.64
CA CYS A 59 -1.00 12.74 -1.96
C CYS A 59 -1.27 12.95 -3.46
N GLY A 60 -0.61 12.19 -4.34
CA GLY A 60 -0.83 12.24 -5.80
C GLY A 60 -2.13 11.61 -6.28
N GLY A 61 -2.94 11.00 -5.39
CA GLY A 61 -4.17 10.32 -5.77
C GLY A 61 -3.96 8.88 -6.24
N LEU A 62 -5.05 8.17 -6.50
CA LEU A 62 -5.01 6.79 -6.99
C LEU A 62 -4.62 6.73 -8.47
N GLY A 63 -5.15 7.63 -9.28
CA GLY A 63 -4.90 7.74 -10.70
C GLY A 63 -5.26 9.14 -11.23
N SER A 64 -5.05 9.36 -12.51
CA SER A 64 -5.41 10.62 -13.20
C SER A 64 -6.90 10.68 -13.58
N HIS A 65 -7.58 9.54 -13.61
CA HIS A 65 -8.99 9.38 -13.92
C HIS A 65 -9.60 8.33 -13.00
N SER A 66 -10.93 8.34 -12.83
CA SER A 66 -11.66 7.45 -11.92
C SER A 66 -11.39 5.95 -12.09
N GLU A 67 -10.98 5.52 -13.27
CA GLU A 67 -10.68 4.12 -13.57
C GLU A 67 -9.18 3.81 -13.65
N SER A 68 -8.33 4.83 -13.54
CA SER A 68 -6.88 4.65 -13.64
C SER A 68 -6.24 4.35 -12.29
N VAL A 69 -5.24 3.47 -12.32
CA VAL A 69 -4.40 3.16 -11.15
C VAL A 69 -2.96 3.48 -11.51
N GLN A 70 -2.31 4.35 -10.73
CA GLN A 70 -0.90 4.69 -10.95
C GLN A 70 -0.02 3.43 -10.98
N PRO A 71 1.06 3.43 -11.78
CA PRO A 71 1.93 2.25 -11.97
C PRO A 71 2.44 1.63 -10.66
N ARG A 72 2.78 2.43 -9.66
CA ARG A 72 3.21 1.95 -8.34
C ARG A 72 2.15 1.10 -7.67
N TYR A 73 0.91 1.59 -7.57
CA TYR A 73 -0.15 0.87 -6.87
C TYR A 73 -0.58 -0.38 -7.64
N ARG A 74 -0.51 -0.33 -8.98
CA ARG A 74 -0.73 -1.50 -9.82
C ARG A 74 0.34 -2.56 -9.61
N ASP A 75 1.63 -2.19 -9.61
CA ASP A 75 2.75 -3.12 -9.36
C ASP A 75 2.60 -3.83 -8.01
N TRP A 76 2.27 -3.08 -6.95
CA TRP A 76 2.02 -3.66 -5.64
C TRP A 76 0.77 -4.53 -5.60
N ALA A 77 -0.33 -4.10 -6.23
CA ALA A 77 -1.57 -4.89 -6.28
C ALA A 77 -1.35 -6.21 -7.01
N GLU A 78 -0.65 -6.21 -8.14
CA GLU A 78 -0.33 -7.42 -8.89
C GLU A 78 0.60 -8.38 -8.12
N ARG A 79 1.57 -7.85 -7.35
CA ARG A 79 2.42 -8.66 -6.46
C ARG A 79 1.62 -9.33 -5.36
N LEU A 80 0.77 -8.58 -4.69
CA LEU A 80 -0.10 -9.08 -3.63
C LEU A 80 -1.11 -10.09 -4.18
N LEU A 81 -1.64 -9.85 -5.37
CA LEU A 81 -2.54 -10.77 -6.06
C LEU A 81 -1.85 -12.11 -6.36
N LYS A 82 -0.61 -12.07 -6.88
CA LYS A 82 0.21 -13.28 -7.10
C LYS A 82 0.50 -14.04 -5.81
N ALA A 83 0.55 -13.35 -4.68
CA ALA A 83 0.69 -13.94 -3.35
C ALA A 83 -0.65 -14.40 -2.75
N GLY A 84 -1.75 -14.40 -3.53
CA GLY A 84 -3.07 -14.88 -3.13
C GLY A 84 -3.89 -13.88 -2.31
N ASN A 85 -3.49 -12.61 -2.24
CA ASN A 85 -4.26 -11.58 -1.56
C ASN A 85 -5.19 -10.85 -2.53
N ALA A 86 -6.40 -10.53 -2.10
CA ALA A 86 -7.17 -9.48 -2.74
C ALA A 86 -6.65 -8.10 -2.33
N VAL A 87 -6.78 -7.10 -3.21
CA VAL A 87 -6.33 -5.73 -2.93
C VAL A 87 -7.44 -4.75 -3.25
N LEU A 88 -7.84 -3.96 -2.27
CA LEU A 88 -8.81 -2.89 -2.41
C LEU A 88 -8.08 -1.55 -2.35
N LEU A 89 -8.21 -0.75 -3.39
CA LEU A 89 -7.59 0.57 -3.55
C LEU A 89 -8.68 1.65 -3.52
N PRO A 90 -9.06 2.18 -2.35
CA PRO A 90 -10.03 3.27 -2.27
C PRO A 90 -9.46 4.58 -2.81
N ASP A 91 -10.24 5.28 -3.62
CA ASP A 91 -9.89 6.58 -4.18
C ASP A 91 -10.47 7.71 -3.32
N SER A 92 -9.74 8.12 -2.31
CA SER A 92 -10.18 9.17 -1.39
C SER A 92 -10.34 10.54 -2.03
N TYR A 93 -9.64 10.80 -3.15
CA TYR A 93 -9.65 12.11 -3.80
C TYR A 93 -10.63 12.14 -4.97
N GLY A 94 -10.53 11.22 -5.91
CA GLY A 94 -11.42 11.15 -7.08
C GLY A 94 -12.88 10.97 -6.68
N SER A 95 -13.18 10.20 -5.61
CA SER A 95 -14.54 10.08 -5.07
C SER A 95 -15.13 11.40 -4.56
N ARG A 96 -14.31 12.43 -4.39
CA ARG A 96 -14.70 13.79 -3.97
C ARG A 96 -14.44 14.83 -5.06
N GLU A 97 -14.26 14.36 -6.30
CA GLU A 97 -13.97 15.22 -7.47
C GLU A 97 -12.69 16.07 -7.27
N LEU A 98 -11.74 15.57 -6.48
CA LEU A 98 -10.48 16.24 -6.20
C LEU A 98 -9.35 15.61 -7.02
N GLY A 99 -8.50 16.45 -7.58
CA GLY A 99 -7.22 16.06 -8.15
C GLY A 99 -6.14 15.79 -7.08
N PRO A 100 -4.87 15.69 -7.48
CA PRO A 100 -3.73 15.53 -6.58
C PRO A 100 -3.68 16.61 -5.49
N GLN A 101 -3.28 16.21 -4.27
CA GLN A 101 -3.25 17.08 -3.09
C GLN A 101 -1.82 17.37 -2.59
N CYS A 102 -0.77 17.01 -3.37
CA CYS A 102 0.62 17.17 -2.91
C CYS A 102 1.06 18.63 -2.78
N ARG A 103 0.48 19.52 -3.59
CA ARG A 103 0.86 20.95 -3.68
C ARG A 103 -0.25 21.90 -3.28
N VAL A 104 -1.30 21.41 -2.65
CA VAL A 104 -2.36 22.28 -2.14
C VAL A 104 -1.96 22.86 -0.78
N LYS A 105 -2.21 24.14 -0.58
CA LYS A 105 -1.88 24.84 0.67
C LYS A 105 -2.60 24.23 1.87
N GLU A 106 -3.84 23.83 1.68
CA GLU A 106 -4.63 23.14 2.69
C GLU A 106 -5.32 21.92 2.07
N MET A 107 -5.02 20.73 2.59
CA MET A 107 -5.64 19.50 2.13
C MET A 107 -7.11 19.43 2.55
N HIS A 108 -8.00 19.23 1.60
CA HIS A 108 -9.43 19.04 1.84
C HIS A 108 -9.72 17.65 2.44
N VAL A 109 -8.94 16.64 2.06
CA VAL A 109 -9.05 15.27 2.57
C VAL A 109 -7.88 14.99 3.49
N LYS A 110 -8.12 15.10 4.80
CA LYS A 110 -7.08 15.00 5.83
C LYS A 110 -6.82 13.55 6.22
N ALA A 111 -5.54 13.20 6.35
CA ALA A 111 -5.11 11.86 6.74
C ALA A 111 -5.77 11.38 8.04
N ARG A 112 -5.95 12.27 9.02
CA ARG A 112 -6.50 11.97 10.35
C ARG A 112 -8.02 11.98 10.45
N ARG A 113 -8.76 12.34 9.40
CA ARG A 113 -10.22 12.48 9.40
C ARG A 113 -10.86 11.71 8.25
N GLU A 114 -11.01 12.35 7.10
CA GLU A 114 -11.73 11.80 5.95
C GLU A 114 -11.13 10.46 5.52
N ARG A 115 -9.80 10.33 5.48
CA ARG A 115 -9.15 9.07 5.08
C ARG A 115 -9.30 7.96 6.13
N VAL A 116 -9.36 8.29 7.42
CA VAL A 116 -9.67 7.29 8.46
C VAL A 116 -11.11 6.80 8.31
N THR A 117 -12.06 7.68 7.94
CA THR A 117 -13.43 7.30 7.62
C THR A 117 -13.49 6.40 6.39
N ASP A 118 -12.72 6.71 5.34
CA ASP A 118 -12.62 5.88 4.14
C ASP A 118 -12.08 4.47 4.45
N ILE A 119 -11.09 4.37 5.32
CA ILE A 119 -10.55 3.10 5.81
C ILE A 119 -11.63 2.30 6.55
N ALA A 120 -12.37 2.96 7.45
CA ALA A 120 -13.44 2.32 8.21
C ALA A 120 -14.56 1.82 7.29
N ALA A 121 -14.99 2.63 6.32
CA ALA A 121 -16.00 2.26 5.34
C ALA A 121 -15.53 1.10 4.44
N SER A 122 -14.28 1.14 3.97
CA SER A 122 -13.65 0.08 3.17
C SER A 122 -13.64 -1.24 3.93
N ARG A 123 -13.26 -1.21 5.21
CA ARG A 123 -13.29 -2.40 6.06
C ARG A 123 -14.71 -2.91 6.26
N ALA A 124 -15.66 -2.05 6.60
CA ALA A 124 -17.06 -2.43 6.80
C ALA A 124 -17.68 -3.05 5.53
N TRP A 125 -17.30 -2.55 4.35
CA TRP A 125 -17.71 -3.12 3.07
C TRP A 125 -17.11 -4.51 2.86
N LEU A 126 -15.81 -4.68 3.12
CA LEU A 126 -15.12 -5.98 3.02
C LEU A 126 -15.72 -7.04 3.96
N MET A 127 -16.10 -6.65 5.18
CA MET A 127 -16.71 -7.58 6.15
C MET A 127 -18.05 -8.16 5.69
N LYS A 128 -18.70 -7.57 4.70
CA LYS A 128 -19.95 -8.07 4.10
C LYS A 128 -19.71 -9.02 2.92
N GLN A 129 -18.46 -9.13 2.45
CA GLN A 129 -18.15 -10.00 1.31
C GLN A 129 -17.89 -11.44 1.78
N ASN A 130 -18.46 -12.42 1.08
CA ASN A 130 -18.28 -13.84 1.40
C ASN A 130 -16.89 -14.38 1.02
N TRP A 131 -16.19 -13.71 0.08
CA TRP A 131 -14.86 -14.07 -0.40
C TRP A 131 -13.72 -13.49 0.45
N VAL A 132 -13.99 -12.74 1.50
CA VAL A 132 -12.98 -12.13 2.39
C VAL A 132 -12.69 -13.00 3.60
N ALA A 133 -11.44 -13.33 3.83
CA ALA A 133 -10.97 -13.86 5.11
C ALA A 133 -10.98 -12.73 6.15
N ARG A 134 -12.05 -12.64 6.93
CA ARG A 134 -12.39 -11.48 7.79
C ARG A 134 -11.36 -11.18 8.86
N ASP A 135 -10.62 -12.18 9.33
CA ASP A 135 -9.52 -12.08 10.30
C ASP A 135 -8.16 -11.81 9.65
N ARG A 136 -8.11 -11.73 8.32
CA ARG A 136 -6.90 -11.52 7.52
C ARG A 136 -7.00 -10.28 6.63
N VAL A 137 -7.64 -9.23 7.11
CA VAL A 137 -7.67 -7.91 6.46
C VAL A 137 -6.53 -7.06 7.00
N SER A 138 -5.66 -6.59 6.12
CA SER A 138 -4.49 -5.76 6.45
C SER A 138 -4.57 -4.39 5.80
N LEU A 139 -3.81 -3.44 6.33
CA LEU A 139 -3.65 -2.10 5.77
C LEU A 139 -2.27 -1.94 5.15
N MET A 140 -2.19 -1.24 4.03
CA MET A 140 -0.96 -0.79 3.41
C MET A 140 -1.14 0.63 2.90
N GLY A 141 -0.11 1.48 2.96
CA GLY A 141 -0.27 2.84 2.49
C GLY A 141 1.06 3.54 2.22
N TRP A 142 1.01 4.59 1.38
CA TRP A 142 2.16 5.37 0.95
C TRP A 142 2.00 6.83 1.32
N ALA A 143 3.06 7.46 1.83
CA ALA A 143 3.12 8.88 2.15
C ALA A 143 1.88 9.34 2.96
N ASN A 144 1.01 10.16 2.39
CA ASN A 144 -0.24 10.61 3.01
C ASN A 144 -1.17 9.42 3.36
N GLY A 145 -1.22 8.37 2.53
CA GLY A 145 -1.97 7.14 2.82
C GLY A 145 -1.40 6.36 4.00
N ALA A 146 -0.08 6.31 4.10
CA ALA A 146 0.60 5.73 5.25
C ALA A 146 0.36 6.55 6.53
N SER A 147 0.35 7.87 6.42
CA SER A 147 -0.03 8.74 7.54
C SER A 147 -1.46 8.49 8.01
N ALA A 148 -2.41 8.30 7.08
CA ALA A 148 -3.80 7.95 7.42
C ALA A 148 -3.89 6.59 8.13
N LEU A 149 -3.13 5.61 7.65
CA LEU A 149 -3.01 4.30 8.27
C LEU A 149 -2.54 4.40 9.73
N LEU A 150 -1.50 5.21 10.01
CA LEU A 150 -1.02 5.42 11.39
C LEU A 150 -2.11 5.97 12.31
N TRP A 151 -3.03 6.82 11.80
CA TRP A 151 -4.19 7.28 12.55
C TRP A 151 -5.24 6.18 12.73
N ALA A 152 -5.48 5.39 11.68
CA ALA A 152 -6.50 4.34 11.69
C ALA A 152 -6.19 3.20 12.67
N VAL A 153 -4.91 2.91 12.94
CA VAL A 153 -4.50 1.82 13.84
C VAL A 153 -4.35 2.23 15.30
N ARG A 154 -4.58 3.51 15.64
CA ARG A 154 -4.57 3.95 17.05
C ARG A 154 -5.68 3.29 17.85
N PRO A 155 -5.47 3.03 19.15
CA PRO A 155 -6.48 2.38 20.01
C PRO A 155 -7.85 3.08 20.02
N GLN A 156 -7.87 4.41 19.89
CA GLN A 156 -9.07 5.25 19.92
C GLN A 156 -9.65 5.54 18.53
N SER A 157 -9.16 4.89 17.47
CA SER A 157 -9.62 5.19 16.11
C SER A 157 -11.03 4.66 15.85
N VAL A 158 -11.81 5.45 15.11
CA VAL A 158 -13.13 5.07 14.57
C VAL A 158 -13.05 3.96 13.49
N ALA A 159 -11.86 3.67 12.97
CA ALA A 159 -11.66 2.56 12.05
C ALA A 159 -11.78 1.18 12.72
N ARG A 160 -12.11 1.14 14.02
CA ARG A 160 -12.40 -0.08 14.78
C ARG A 160 -13.90 -0.27 14.91
N ASP A 161 -14.37 -1.45 14.59
CA ASP A 161 -15.73 -1.91 14.85
C ASP A 161 -15.73 -3.18 15.74
N ALA A 162 -16.88 -3.81 15.94
CA ALA A 162 -17.04 -5.00 16.76
C ALA A 162 -16.48 -6.28 16.14
N GLY A 163 -16.01 -6.26 14.88
CA GLY A 163 -15.44 -7.42 14.19
C GLY A 163 -13.96 -7.66 14.50
N PRO A 164 -13.33 -8.68 13.88
CA PRO A 164 -11.90 -8.87 13.95
C PRO A 164 -11.14 -7.61 13.54
N ASP A 165 -10.10 -7.21 14.27
CA ASP A 165 -9.30 -6.04 13.92
C ASP A 165 -8.47 -6.29 12.64
N PHE A 166 -7.77 -5.28 12.14
CA PHE A 166 -6.79 -5.49 11.09
C PHE A 166 -5.71 -6.48 11.54
N ARG A 167 -5.33 -7.38 10.63
CA ARG A 167 -4.27 -8.36 10.88
C ARG A 167 -2.92 -7.69 11.04
N ALA A 168 -2.62 -6.73 10.16
CA ALA A 168 -1.37 -6.01 10.11
C ALA A 168 -1.53 -4.65 9.42
N ALA A 169 -0.54 -3.77 9.60
CA ALA A 169 -0.44 -2.49 8.93
C ALA A 169 0.98 -2.25 8.42
N ILE A 170 1.12 -1.71 7.20
CA ILE A 170 2.40 -1.44 6.55
C ILE A 170 2.39 -0.01 6.01
N ALA A 171 3.26 0.83 6.52
CA ALA A 171 3.34 2.26 6.23
C ALA A 171 4.65 2.59 5.50
N PHE A 172 4.56 2.92 4.21
CA PHE A 172 5.69 3.41 3.43
C PHE A 172 5.86 4.91 3.62
N TYR A 173 7.00 5.31 4.12
CA TYR A 173 7.45 6.70 4.32
C TYR A 173 6.33 7.67 4.78
N PRO A 174 5.66 7.38 5.91
CA PRO A 174 4.63 8.25 6.45
C PRO A 174 5.22 9.56 6.99
N ASP A 175 4.41 10.63 7.05
CA ASP A 175 4.76 11.75 7.92
C ASP A 175 4.48 11.39 9.38
N CYS A 176 5.53 11.15 10.14
CA CYS A 176 5.47 10.74 11.53
C CYS A 176 5.49 11.91 12.53
N ARG A 177 5.75 13.15 12.10
CA ARG A 177 6.01 14.28 13.00
C ARG A 177 4.89 14.50 14.03
N ILE A 178 3.64 14.55 13.55
CA ILE A 178 2.48 14.76 14.44
C ILE A 178 2.27 13.53 15.33
N SER A 179 2.37 12.33 14.77
CA SER A 179 2.17 11.07 15.51
C SER A 179 3.23 10.90 16.61
N ALA A 180 4.49 11.22 16.35
CA ALA A 180 5.57 11.20 17.34
C ALA A 180 5.30 12.16 18.50
N GLY A 181 4.91 13.42 18.19
CA GLY A 181 4.61 14.45 19.20
C GLY A 181 3.39 14.14 20.06
N LEU A 182 2.45 13.31 19.56
CA LEU A 182 1.24 12.92 20.30
C LEU A 182 1.36 11.58 21.03
N GLY A 183 2.55 11.01 21.13
CA GLY A 183 2.76 9.72 21.80
C GLY A 183 1.96 8.60 21.14
N TRP A 184 2.17 8.41 19.84
CA TRP A 184 1.50 7.37 19.04
C TRP A 184 1.66 5.97 19.64
N SER A 185 0.61 5.18 19.53
CA SER A 185 0.61 3.75 19.81
C SER A 185 -0.33 3.04 18.84
N THR A 186 -0.10 1.76 18.61
CA THR A 186 -0.91 0.96 17.69
C THR A 186 -1.53 -0.23 18.39
N ARG A 187 -2.76 -0.58 17.99
CA ARG A 187 -3.46 -1.79 18.47
C ARG A 187 -3.19 -3.02 17.59
N VAL A 188 -2.59 -2.82 16.39
CA VAL A 188 -2.28 -3.92 15.46
C VAL A 188 -0.80 -3.95 15.11
N PRO A 189 -0.21 -5.10 14.75
CA PRO A 189 1.18 -5.16 14.28
C PRO A 189 1.42 -4.17 13.14
N THR A 190 2.34 -3.23 13.32
CA THR A 190 2.58 -2.14 12.36
C THR A 190 4.05 -2.08 11.96
N LEU A 191 4.32 -2.10 10.65
CA LEU A 191 5.63 -1.96 10.03
C LEU A 191 5.74 -0.59 9.36
N VAL A 192 6.79 0.16 9.67
CA VAL A 192 7.13 1.41 8.99
C VAL A 192 8.37 1.18 8.13
N LEU A 193 8.31 1.55 6.86
CA LEU A 193 9.38 1.43 5.87
C LEU A 193 9.73 2.83 5.36
N ILE A 194 10.98 3.27 5.52
CA ILE A 194 11.38 4.63 5.14
C ILE A 194 12.83 4.67 4.69
N GLY A 195 13.15 5.55 3.74
CA GLY A 195 14.52 5.79 3.31
C GLY A 195 15.29 6.62 4.34
N ALA A 196 16.59 6.36 4.52
CA ALA A 196 17.44 7.12 5.44
C ALA A 196 17.64 8.58 4.98
N ASN A 197 17.60 8.80 3.67
CA ASN A 197 17.77 10.11 3.04
C ASN A 197 16.42 10.77 2.65
N ASP A 198 15.30 10.23 3.12
CA ASP A 198 13.99 10.81 2.87
C ASP A 198 13.90 12.22 3.46
N ASP A 199 13.80 13.22 2.59
CA ASP A 199 13.72 14.63 2.91
C ASP A 199 12.33 15.25 2.65
N VAL A 200 11.37 14.42 2.25
CA VAL A 200 9.93 14.71 2.22
C VAL A 200 9.29 14.33 3.56
N SER A 201 9.47 13.09 3.98
CA SER A 201 9.11 12.59 5.31
C SER A 201 10.32 12.65 6.24
N SER A 202 10.13 12.49 7.55
CA SER A 202 11.21 12.60 8.53
C SER A 202 11.58 11.24 9.13
N PRO A 203 12.68 10.59 8.68
CA PRO A 203 13.13 9.33 9.28
C PRO A 203 13.38 9.43 10.79
N PRO A 204 13.99 10.51 11.33
CA PRO A 204 14.14 10.67 12.79
C PRO A 204 12.80 10.71 13.53
N ALA A 205 11.78 11.40 12.98
CA ALA A 205 10.45 11.43 13.61
C ALA A 205 9.77 10.05 13.59
N CYS A 206 9.96 9.26 12.54
CA CYS A 206 9.44 7.89 12.48
C CYS A 206 10.15 6.96 13.46
N ARG A 207 11.46 7.07 13.63
CA ARG A 207 12.21 6.36 14.70
C ARG A 207 11.68 6.74 16.07
N GLN A 208 11.60 8.02 16.39
CA GLN A 208 11.08 8.51 17.66
C GLN A 208 9.66 8.00 17.94
N MET A 209 8.79 8.00 16.92
CA MET A 209 7.40 7.49 17.03
C MET A 209 7.38 6.01 17.40
N VAL A 210 8.15 5.18 16.70
CA VAL A 210 8.17 3.72 16.92
C VAL A 210 8.84 3.40 18.26
N ASP A 211 9.98 4.01 18.58
CA ASP A 211 10.68 3.81 19.86
C ASP A 211 9.81 4.23 21.04
N GLY A 212 9.11 5.35 20.91
CA GLY A 212 8.15 5.83 21.92
C GLY A 212 6.94 4.94 22.10
N ALA A 213 6.62 4.07 21.15
CA ALA A 213 5.50 3.13 21.22
C ALA A 213 5.83 1.83 21.98
N HIS A 214 7.10 1.53 22.20
CA HIS A 214 7.52 0.29 22.88
C HIS A 214 6.88 0.15 24.26
N GLY A 215 6.41 -1.05 24.58
CA GLY A 215 5.73 -1.37 25.86
C GLY A 215 4.28 -0.86 25.99
N ARG A 216 3.79 -0.08 24.99
CA ARG A 216 2.42 0.47 24.98
C ARG A 216 1.61 0.05 23.76
N SER A 217 2.22 -0.70 22.85
CA SER A 217 1.66 -1.03 21.54
C SER A 217 1.67 -2.52 21.29
N ALA A 218 0.84 -2.98 20.36
CA ALA A 218 1.15 -4.15 19.58
C ALA A 218 2.52 -3.97 18.90
N LEU A 219 3.07 -5.02 18.29
CA LEU A 219 4.38 -4.97 17.64
C LEU A 219 4.48 -3.79 16.65
N ALA A 220 5.31 -2.81 16.98
CA ALA A 220 5.67 -1.72 16.09
C ALA A 220 7.15 -1.87 15.69
N ARG A 221 7.43 -1.88 14.39
CA ARG A 221 8.77 -2.03 13.82
C ARG A 221 9.02 -0.97 12.76
N ILE A 222 10.24 -0.48 12.68
CA ILE A 222 10.70 0.37 11.60
C ILE A 222 11.89 -0.26 10.89
N VAL A 223 11.88 -0.20 9.55
CA VAL A 223 13.05 -0.47 8.71
C VAL A 223 13.44 0.81 8.01
N VAL A 224 14.71 1.18 8.12
CA VAL A 224 15.24 2.39 7.49
C VAL A 224 16.30 1.99 6.50
N TYR A 225 16.04 2.27 5.22
CA TYR A 225 16.89 1.85 4.10
C TYR A 225 18.01 2.85 3.85
N PRO A 226 19.29 2.45 4.00
CA PRO A 226 20.41 3.33 3.73
C PRO A 226 20.39 3.86 2.31
N GLY A 227 20.70 5.14 2.12
CA GLY A 227 20.79 5.77 0.79
C GLY A 227 19.45 6.08 0.11
N ALA A 228 18.38 5.41 0.47
CA ALA A 228 17.07 5.58 -0.16
C ALA A 228 16.40 6.91 0.20
N TYR A 229 15.73 7.50 -0.78
CA TYR A 229 14.90 8.70 -0.64
C TYR A 229 13.40 8.36 -0.60
N HIS A 230 12.55 9.38 -0.68
CA HIS A 230 11.11 9.19 -0.81
C HIS A 230 10.75 8.43 -2.09
N ASP A 231 9.65 7.68 -2.09
CA ASP A 231 9.19 6.93 -3.27
C ASP A 231 10.17 5.82 -3.75
N PHE A 232 11.07 5.33 -2.90
CA PHE A 232 12.10 4.33 -3.24
C PHE A 232 11.54 3.02 -3.81
N ASP A 233 10.28 2.70 -3.50
CA ASP A 233 9.60 1.47 -3.93
C ASP A 233 9.01 1.55 -5.34
N ARG A 234 9.01 2.73 -5.99
CA ARG A 234 8.62 2.87 -7.41
C ARG A 234 9.53 2.06 -8.31
N ALA A 235 9.00 1.59 -9.42
CA ALA A 235 9.80 0.96 -10.46
C ALA A 235 10.31 2.03 -11.45
N ASN A 236 11.59 1.93 -11.81
CA ASN A 236 12.18 2.67 -12.94
C ASN A 236 11.98 4.21 -12.90
N THR A 237 12.01 4.79 -11.73
CA THR A 237 11.92 6.24 -11.55
C THR A 237 13.30 6.77 -11.16
N PRO A 238 14.05 7.43 -12.04
CA PRO A 238 15.35 8.01 -11.68
C PRO A 238 15.22 8.97 -10.51
N LEU A 239 16.24 9.02 -9.64
CA LEU A 239 16.29 9.99 -8.55
C LEU A 239 16.26 11.40 -9.10
N HIS A 240 15.36 12.23 -8.63
CA HIS A 240 15.19 13.61 -9.05
C HIS A 240 14.67 14.49 -7.91
N ALA A 241 14.97 15.79 -7.98
CA ALA A 241 14.39 16.76 -7.05
C ALA A 241 12.90 16.99 -7.37
N ALA A 242 12.05 16.95 -6.38
CA ALA A 242 10.60 17.19 -6.52
C ALA A 242 10.30 18.57 -7.14
N ALA A 243 11.08 19.58 -6.78
CA ALA A 243 10.97 20.94 -7.33
C ALA A 243 11.19 21.04 -8.85
N SER A 244 11.87 20.06 -9.47
CA SER A 244 12.04 20.00 -10.92
C SER A 244 10.81 19.54 -11.69
N SER A 245 9.81 18.98 -10.99
CA SER A 245 8.56 18.50 -11.57
C SER A 245 7.48 19.58 -11.50
N THR A 246 6.71 19.73 -12.59
CA THR A 246 5.48 20.53 -12.63
C THR A 246 4.23 19.70 -12.30
N ASP A 247 4.38 18.39 -12.13
CA ASP A 247 3.27 17.49 -11.84
C ASP A 247 2.70 17.73 -10.42
N ALA A 248 1.43 18.06 -10.35
CA ALA A 248 0.71 18.27 -9.09
C ALA A 248 0.63 17.00 -8.21
N ALA A 249 0.88 15.83 -8.77
CA ALA A 249 0.95 14.55 -8.04
C ALA A 249 2.30 14.31 -7.34
N VAL A 250 3.27 15.22 -7.50
CA VAL A 250 4.60 15.18 -6.88
C VAL A 250 4.67 16.22 -5.78
N PRO A 251 5.27 15.95 -4.60
CA PRO A 251 5.53 16.94 -3.55
C PRO A 251 6.27 18.18 -4.09
N GLU A 252 6.15 19.28 -3.38
CA GLU A 252 6.81 20.54 -3.79
C GLU A 252 8.32 20.51 -3.55
N HIS A 253 8.76 19.80 -2.51
CA HIS A 253 10.14 19.73 -2.05
C HIS A 253 10.60 18.30 -1.81
N GLY A 254 11.91 18.12 -1.74
CA GLY A 254 12.57 16.86 -1.46
C GLY A 254 13.02 16.13 -2.73
N HIS A 255 13.48 14.91 -2.54
CA HIS A 255 13.95 14.03 -3.61
C HIS A 255 13.11 12.75 -3.64
N LEU A 256 12.83 12.28 -4.86
CA LEU A 256 12.06 11.08 -5.11
C LEU A 256 12.75 10.21 -6.14
N GLY A 257 12.67 8.92 -5.99
CA GLY A 257 13.18 8.01 -7.01
C GLY A 257 13.36 6.59 -6.50
N THR A 258 13.46 5.66 -7.44
CA THR A 258 13.70 4.26 -7.18
C THR A 258 15.04 4.05 -6.51
N ASP A 259 15.05 3.31 -5.40
CA ASP A 259 16.23 2.62 -4.90
C ASP A 259 16.00 1.12 -5.07
N SER A 260 16.78 0.48 -5.92
CA SER A 260 16.53 -0.92 -6.31
C SER A 260 16.71 -1.91 -5.18
N GLU A 261 17.66 -1.66 -4.26
CA GLU A 261 17.94 -2.50 -3.10
C GLU A 261 16.82 -2.32 -2.06
N ALA A 262 16.52 -1.09 -1.66
CA ALA A 262 15.43 -0.80 -0.73
C ALA A 262 14.07 -1.29 -1.25
N ARG A 263 13.83 -1.18 -2.57
CA ARG A 263 12.62 -1.73 -3.20
C ARG A 263 12.54 -3.24 -3.07
N ALA A 264 13.63 -3.96 -3.40
CA ALA A 264 13.67 -5.43 -3.30
C ALA A 264 13.50 -5.90 -1.85
N GLU A 265 14.20 -5.28 -0.91
CA GLU A 265 14.08 -5.59 0.50
C GLU A 265 12.69 -5.28 1.06
N SER A 266 12.10 -4.13 0.68
CA SER A 266 10.75 -3.78 1.12
C SER A 266 9.70 -4.78 0.63
N GLN A 267 9.84 -5.32 -0.57
CA GLN A 267 8.96 -6.36 -1.09
C GLN A 267 9.02 -7.64 -0.24
N LYS A 268 10.22 -8.02 0.20
CA LYS A 268 10.43 -9.17 1.09
C LYS A 268 9.84 -8.90 2.48
N GLU A 269 10.14 -7.74 3.08
CA GLU A 269 9.61 -7.35 4.39
C GLU A 269 8.07 -7.32 4.40
N VAL A 270 7.44 -6.81 3.34
CA VAL A 270 5.97 -6.81 3.19
C VAL A 270 5.43 -8.22 3.14
N ALA A 271 6.02 -9.11 2.32
CA ALA A 271 5.58 -10.50 2.21
C ALA A 271 5.68 -11.24 3.56
N GLU A 272 6.81 -11.09 4.25
CA GLU A 272 7.03 -11.70 5.57
C GLU A 272 6.09 -11.12 6.64
N TRP A 273 5.78 -9.81 6.59
CA TRP A 273 4.89 -9.17 7.54
C TRP A 273 3.44 -9.61 7.38
N LEU A 274 2.97 -9.77 6.15
CA LEU A 274 1.61 -10.24 5.85
C LEU A 274 1.42 -11.74 6.12
N ALA A 275 2.49 -12.54 6.11
CA ALA A 275 2.46 -13.96 6.39
C ALA A 275 2.33 -14.31 7.89
N ARG A 276 2.59 -13.37 8.80
CA ARG A 276 2.46 -13.54 10.25
C ARG A 276 1.01 -13.68 10.65
#